data_dcb5b8823481b52e76443bbd60745177
#
_entry.id   dcb5b8823481b52e76443bbd60745177
#
_cell.length_a   1.000
_cell.length_b   1.000
_cell.length_c   1.000
_cell.angle_alpha   90.00
_cell.angle_beta   90.00
_cell.angle_gamma   90.00
#
_symmetry.space_group_name_H-M   'P 1'
#
loop_
_entity.id
_entity.type
_entity.pdbx_description
1 polymer ?
#
loop_
_entity_poly.entity_id
_entity_poly.type
_entity_poly.pdbx_seq_one_letter_code
_entity_poly.pdbx_strand_id
1 'polypeptide(L)'
;FRMDAMSPMALILVGQTELWEKLQLQSYAAIRQRIDLQSKLYRIERAQVGTYVRRHLQYAGTDKDIFSDAALDEIFKVSGGSVRLVNKLCTHCLLYGSQNGRRIIDDHMVKRVAEGELV
;
A
#
# COMPACT_ATOMS: atom_id res chain seq x y z
N PHE A 1 -32.74 17.13 -5.71
CA PHE A 1 -32.13 16.07 -6.49
C PHE A 1 -32.75 15.95 -7.87
N ARG A 2 -31.93 15.95 -8.90
CA ARG A 2 -32.40 15.85 -10.29
C ARG A 2 -32.49 14.39 -10.70
N MET A 3 -33.65 14.05 -11.25
CA MET A 3 -33.92 12.69 -11.74
C MET A 3 -33.81 12.58 -13.26
N ASP A 4 -33.42 13.63 -13.93
CA ASP A 4 -33.25 13.64 -15.38
C ASP A 4 -31.89 13.02 -15.78
N ALA A 5 -31.63 12.99 -17.11
CA ALA A 5 -30.43 12.41 -17.65
C ALA A 5 -29.16 13.23 -17.35
N MET A 6 -29.31 14.44 -16.83
CA MET A 6 -28.20 15.33 -16.52
C MET A 6 -27.88 15.32 -15.02
N SER A 7 -26.88 14.58 -14.63
CA SER A 7 -26.37 14.58 -13.27
C SER A 7 -25.27 15.64 -13.15
N PRO A 8 -25.48 16.68 -12.33
CA PRO A 8 -24.48 17.76 -12.22
C PRO A 8 -23.23 17.38 -11.44
N MET A 9 -23.21 16.20 -10.78
CA MET A 9 -22.05 15.79 -9.98
C MET A 9 -21.94 14.27 -9.91
N ALA A 10 -20.74 13.81 -9.57
CA ALA A 10 -20.49 12.44 -9.17
C ALA A 10 -20.14 12.43 -7.68
N LEU A 11 -20.63 11.43 -6.97
CA LEU A 11 -20.34 11.24 -5.56
C LEU A 11 -19.45 10.01 -5.39
N ILE A 12 -18.33 10.18 -4.71
CA ILE A 12 -17.39 9.10 -4.44
C ILE A 12 -17.27 8.93 -2.93
N LEU A 13 -17.61 7.73 -2.45
CA LEU A 13 -17.45 7.37 -1.04
C LEU A 13 -16.18 6.55 -0.88
N VAL A 14 -15.32 6.97 0.03
CA VAL A 14 -14.06 6.29 0.31
C VAL A 14 -13.99 6.00 1.81
N GLY A 15 -13.63 4.79 2.16
CA GLY A 15 -13.50 4.41 3.56
C GLY A 15 -12.87 3.04 3.72
N GLN A 16 -12.72 2.63 4.96
CA GLN A 16 -12.24 1.31 5.31
C GLN A 16 -13.37 0.28 5.21
N THR A 17 -13.09 -0.96 5.57
CA THR A 17 -14.08 -2.06 5.52
C THR A 17 -15.36 -1.73 6.28
N GLU A 18 -15.24 -0.98 7.37
CA GLU A 18 -16.39 -0.57 8.19
C GLU A 18 -17.41 0.25 7.40
N LEU A 19 -16.95 1.03 6.42
CA LEU A 19 -17.88 1.78 5.56
C LEU A 19 -18.79 0.82 4.81
N TRP A 20 -18.25 -0.24 4.22
CA TRP A 20 -19.05 -1.22 3.49
C TRP A 20 -19.99 -1.97 4.43
N GLU A 21 -19.51 -2.36 5.60
CA GLU A 21 -20.35 -3.01 6.61
C GLU A 21 -21.52 -2.12 7.02
N LYS A 22 -21.24 -0.83 7.22
CA LYS A 22 -22.28 0.16 7.55
C LYS A 22 -23.32 0.26 6.43
N LEU A 23 -22.89 0.25 5.17
CA LEU A 23 -23.80 0.32 4.03
C LEU A 23 -24.68 -0.92 3.88
N GLN A 24 -24.32 -2.03 4.50
CA GLN A 24 -25.15 -3.24 4.52
C GLN A 24 -26.34 -3.13 5.47
N LEU A 25 -26.35 -2.15 6.36
CA LEU A 25 -27.46 -1.95 7.29
C LEU A 25 -28.72 -1.54 6.51
N GLN A 26 -29.87 -1.99 7.03
CA GLN A 26 -31.19 -1.74 6.40
C GLN A 26 -31.44 -0.26 6.20
N SER A 27 -31.01 0.57 7.14
CA SER A 27 -31.23 2.03 7.08
C SER A 27 -30.49 2.70 5.93
N TYR A 28 -29.47 2.05 5.34
CA TYR A 28 -28.69 2.59 4.22
C TYR A 28 -28.96 1.87 2.90
N ALA A 29 -30.03 1.08 2.81
CA ALA A 29 -30.33 0.30 1.61
C ALA A 29 -30.51 1.19 0.38
N ALA A 30 -31.14 2.35 0.53
CA ALA A 30 -31.35 3.28 -0.59
C ALA A 30 -30.02 3.81 -1.15
N ILE A 31 -29.06 4.10 -0.29
CA ILE A 31 -27.72 4.55 -0.71
C ILE A 31 -27.00 3.41 -1.42
N ARG A 32 -27.00 2.21 -0.83
CA ARG A 32 -26.35 1.04 -1.41
C ARG A 32 -26.86 0.73 -2.81
N GLN A 33 -28.16 0.84 -3.03
CA GLN A 33 -28.76 0.56 -4.33
C GLN A 33 -28.40 1.57 -5.41
N ARG A 34 -27.91 2.74 -5.03
CA ARG A 34 -27.50 3.80 -5.96
C ARG A 34 -26.01 3.78 -6.28
N ILE A 35 -25.27 2.85 -5.71
CA ILE A 35 -23.84 2.70 -6.00
C ILE A 35 -23.69 1.94 -7.31
N ASP A 36 -23.17 2.61 -8.32
CA ASP A 36 -22.97 2.02 -9.66
C ASP A 36 -21.68 1.23 -9.74
N LEU A 37 -20.61 1.75 -9.13
CA LEU A 37 -19.29 1.15 -9.17
C LEU A 37 -18.76 0.98 -7.77
N GLN A 38 -18.15 -0.17 -7.52
CA GLN A 38 -17.51 -0.49 -6.25
C GLN A 38 -16.12 -1.03 -6.53
N SER A 39 -15.12 -0.48 -5.86
CA SER A 39 -13.75 -0.97 -5.91
C SER A 39 -13.25 -1.27 -4.52
N LYS A 40 -12.53 -2.37 -4.39
CA LYS A 40 -11.89 -2.75 -3.15
C LYS A 40 -10.38 -2.83 -3.39
N LEU A 41 -9.62 -2.14 -2.55
CA LEU A 41 -8.17 -2.20 -2.61
C LEU A 41 -7.69 -3.32 -1.69
N TYR A 42 -6.96 -4.27 -2.28
CA TYR A 42 -6.42 -5.41 -1.55
C TYR A 42 -4.96 -5.15 -1.19
N ARG A 43 -4.47 -5.91 -0.22
CA ARG A 43 -3.05 -5.97 0.06
C ARG A 43 -2.33 -6.54 -1.17
N ILE A 44 -1.10 -6.09 -1.40
CA ILE A 44 -0.33 -6.59 -2.53
C ILE A 44 0.33 -7.92 -2.16
N GLU A 45 0.57 -8.75 -3.19
CA GLU A 45 1.22 -10.03 -3.02
C GLU A 45 2.74 -9.90 -3.13
N ARG A 46 3.47 -10.96 -2.77
CA ARG A 46 4.94 -10.95 -2.81
C ARG A 46 5.48 -10.55 -4.18
N ALA A 47 4.91 -11.08 -5.25
CA ALA A 47 5.37 -10.75 -6.60
C ALA A 47 5.20 -9.27 -6.93
N GLN A 48 4.22 -8.62 -6.34
CA GLN A 48 3.93 -7.21 -6.58
C GLN A 48 4.82 -6.27 -5.75
N VAL A 49 5.37 -6.77 -4.63
CA VAL A 49 6.26 -5.96 -3.77
C VAL A 49 7.48 -5.48 -4.54
N GLY A 50 8.13 -6.38 -5.28
CA GLY A 50 9.30 -6.03 -6.08
C GLY A 50 9.01 -4.96 -7.13
N THR A 51 7.91 -5.11 -7.85
CA THR A 51 7.47 -4.14 -8.85
C THR A 51 7.15 -2.79 -8.21
N TYR A 52 6.45 -2.82 -7.08
CA TYR A 52 6.08 -1.62 -6.34
C TYR A 52 7.31 -0.84 -5.87
N VAL A 53 8.26 -1.53 -5.25
CA VAL A 53 9.50 -0.92 -4.75
C VAL A 53 10.32 -0.35 -5.91
N ARG A 54 10.46 -1.12 -6.99
CA ARG A 54 11.23 -0.69 -8.17
C ARG A 54 10.63 0.57 -8.79
N ARG A 55 9.32 0.64 -8.92
CA ARG A 55 8.66 1.82 -9.48
C ARG A 55 8.89 3.08 -8.64
N HIS A 56 8.83 2.94 -7.32
CA HIS A 56 9.12 4.07 -6.43
C HIS A 56 10.57 4.53 -6.54
N LEU A 57 11.52 3.60 -6.67
CA LEU A 57 12.93 3.93 -6.87
C LEU A 57 13.15 4.62 -8.21
N GLN A 58 12.49 4.16 -9.27
CA GLN A 58 12.55 4.80 -10.59
C GLN A 58 12.02 6.22 -10.54
N TYR A 59 10.91 6.42 -9.85
CA TYR A 59 10.35 7.76 -9.65
C TYR A 59 11.32 8.67 -8.91
N ALA A 60 12.06 8.11 -7.94
CA ALA A 60 13.07 8.86 -7.18
C ALA A 60 14.37 9.10 -7.97
N GLY A 61 14.51 8.48 -9.15
CA GLY A 61 15.64 8.75 -10.05
C GLY A 61 16.70 7.67 -10.15
N THR A 62 16.42 6.43 -9.69
CA THR A 62 17.39 5.34 -9.83
C THR A 62 16.75 4.11 -10.46
N ASP A 63 17.52 3.45 -11.36
CA ASP A 63 17.14 2.18 -11.96
C ASP A 63 17.89 1.00 -11.32
N LYS A 64 18.70 1.25 -10.30
CA LYS A 64 19.50 0.22 -9.65
C LYS A 64 18.63 -0.64 -8.74
N ASP A 65 18.94 -1.93 -8.67
CA ASP A 65 18.31 -2.86 -7.73
C ASP A 65 18.97 -2.69 -6.36
N ILE A 66 18.37 -1.83 -5.54
CA ILE A 66 18.89 -1.53 -4.20
C ILE A 66 18.51 -2.62 -3.20
N PHE A 67 17.34 -3.22 -3.35
CA PHE A 67 16.84 -4.26 -2.46
C PHE A 67 17.10 -5.64 -3.08
N SER A 68 17.73 -6.54 -2.33
CA SER A 68 17.90 -7.93 -2.78
C SER A 68 16.56 -8.66 -2.76
N ASP A 69 16.50 -9.80 -3.45
CA ASP A 69 15.30 -10.63 -3.43
C ASP A 69 14.95 -11.10 -2.03
N ALA A 70 15.97 -11.46 -1.24
CA ALA A 70 15.76 -11.84 0.15
C ALA A 70 15.22 -10.68 0.99
N ALA A 71 15.68 -9.45 0.71
CA ALA A 71 15.14 -8.26 1.36
C ALA A 71 13.66 -8.05 1.02
N LEU A 72 13.30 -8.22 -0.24
CA LEU A 72 11.89 -8.10 -0.67
C LEU A 72 11.01 -9.18 -0.03
N ASP A 73 11.52 -10.39 0.11
CA ASP A 73 10.80 -11.46 0.83
C ASP A 73 10.54 -11.06 2.27
N GLU A 74 11.52 -10.52 2.95
CA GLU A 74 11.38 -10.09 4.34
C GLU A 74 10.44 -8.90 4.48
N ILE A 75 10.49 -7.95 3.54
CA ILE A 75 9.56 -6.82 3.52
C ILE A 75 8.13 -7.32 3.39
N PHE A 76 7.89 -8.28 2.52
CA PHE A 76 6.55 -8.87 2.38
C PHE A 76 6.12 -9.58 3.66
N LYS A 77 7.01 -10.36 4.25
CA LYS A 77 6.74 -11.11 5.47
C LYS A 77 6.34 -10.19 6.62
N VAL A 78 7.07 -9.09 6.81
CA VAL A 78 6.80 -8.13 7.89
C VAL A 78 5.56 -7.29 7.62
N SER A 79 5.41 -6.82 6.38
CA SER A 79 4.31 -5.92 6.00
C SER A 79 2.98 -6.63 5.78
N GLY A 80 3.01 -7.91 5.46
CA GLY A 80 1.82 -8.66 5.05
C GLY A 80 1.17 -8.12 3.79
N GLY A 81 1.91 -7.36 2.97
CA GLY A 81 1.40 -6.76 1.75
C GLY A 81 0.72 -5.40 1.95
N SER A 82 0.76 -4.85 3.15
CA SER A 82 0.27 -3.50 3.41
C SER A 82 1.20 -2.48 2.76
N VAL A 83 0.69 -1.72 1.81
CA VAL A 83 1.46 -0.70 1.08
C VAL A 83 2.06 0.33 2.03
N ARG A 84 1.32 0.74 3.05
CA ARG A 84 1.81 1.69 4.04
C ARG A 84 3.02 1.13 4.79
N LEU A 85 2.97 -0.13 5.19
CA LEU A 85 4.09 -0.77 5.88
C LEU A 85 5.27 -1.01 4.94
N VAL A 86 5.01 -1.38 3.68
CA VAL A 86 6.07 -1.49 2.67
C VAL A 86 6.81 -0.17 2.52
N ASN A 87 6.09 0.93 2.35
CA ASN A 87 6.69 2.26 2.26
C ASN A 87 7.53 2.59 3.49
N LYS A 88 6.99 2.35 4.66
CA LYS A 88 7.66 2.65 5.93
C LYS A 88 8.95 1.84 6.08
N LEU A 89 8.88 0.54 5.83
CA LEU A 89 10.04 -0.34 5.87
C LEU A 89 11.12 0.09 4.89
N CYS A 90 10.75 0.35 3.64
CA CYS A 90 11.71 0.74 2.62
C CYS A 90 12.38 2.07 2.95
N THR A 91 11.64 3.05 3.44
CA THR A 91 12.18 4.34 3.85
C THR A 91 13.22 4.17 4.95
N HIS A 92 12.89 3.41 5.99
CA HIS A 92 13.83 3.18 7.10
C HIS A 92 15.03 2.33 6.68
N CYS A 93 14.84 1.38 5.79
CA CYS A 93 15.93 0.59 5.25
C CYS A 93 16.92 1.44 4.44
N LEU A 94 16.41 2.36 3.63
CA LEU A 94 17.25 3.28 2.87
C LEU A 94 18.04 4.21 3.78
N LEU A 95 17.41 4.72 4.84
CA LEU A 95 18.08 5.53 5.85
C LEU A 95 19.17 4.72 6.55
N TYR A 96 18.84 3.52 6.97
CA TYR A 96 19.80 2.63 7.63
C TYR A 96 21.00 2.33 6.73
N GLY A 97 20.72 2.00 5.46
CA GLY A 97 21.78 1.74 4.48
C GLY A 97 22.68 2.95 4.26
N SER A 98 22.10 4.13 4.16
CA SER A 98 22.84 5.37 4.00
C SER A 98 23.75 5.65 5.19
N GLN A 99 23.23 5.48 6.41
CA GLN A 99 23.99 5.71 7.64
C GLN A 99 25.15 4.72 7.83
N ASN A 100 25.01 3.51 7.28
CA ASN A 100 26.01 2.45 7.45
C ASN A 100 26.82 2.19 6.19
N GLY A 101 26.73 3.07 5.19
CA GLY A 101 27.50 2.95 3.96
C GLY A 101 27.16 1.72 3.11
N ARG A 102 25.96 1.20 3.21
CA ARG A 102 25.51 0.02 2.47
C ARG A 102 24.76 0.44 1.22
N ARG A 103 25.18 -0.08 0.08
CA ARG A 103 24.53 0.22 -1.21
C ARG A 103 23.41 -0.74 -1.55
N ILE A 104 23.46 -1.96 -1.01
CA ILE A 104 22.45 -2.98 -1.22
C ILE A 104 21.81 -3.29 0.12
N ILE A 105 20.49 -3.32 0.14
CA ILE A 105 19.70 -3.67 1.31
C ILE A 105 19.41 -5.17 1.26
N ASP A 106 19.86 -5.91 2.26
CA ASP A 106 19.62 -7.34 2.38
C ASP A 106 18.53 -7.65 3.43
N ASP A 107 18.21 -8.92 3.58
CA ASP A 107 17.19 -9.38 4.51
C ASP A 107 17.55 -9.11 5.97
N HIS A 108 18.82 -9.19 6.33
CA HIS A 108 19.28 -8.90 7.69
C HIS A 108 19.03 -7.44 8.06
N MET A 109 19.25 -6.53 7.13
CA MET A 109 18.99 -5.10 7.34
C MET A 109 17.50 -4.85 7.52
N VAL A 110 16.64 -5.52 6.72
CA VAL A 110 15.19 -5.39 6.85
C VAL A 110 14.72 -5.89 8.21
N LYS A 111 15.21 -7.04 8.65
CA LYS A 111 14.87 -7.59 9.99
C LYS A 111 15.26 -6.62 11.09
N ARG A 112 16.44 -6.06 11.00
CA ARG A 112 16.95 -5.14 12.01
C ARG A 112 16.12 -3.86 12.08
N VAL A 113 15.78 -3.31 10.93
CA VAL A 113 14.90 -2.13 10.84
C VAL A 113 13.52 -2.44 11.41
N ALA A 114 12.96 -3.58 11.05
CA ALA A 114 11.62 -3.96 11.53
C ALA A 114 11.58 -4.11 13.05
N GLU A 115 12.63 -4.68 13.65
CA GLU A 115 12.70 -4.86 15.10
C GLU A 115 12.87 -3.54 15.84
N GLY A 116 13.63 -2.59 15.28
CA GLY A 116 13.97 -1.34 15.95
C GLY A 116 13.04 -0.19 15.65
N GLU A 117 12.52 -0.10 14.44
CA GLU A 117 11.84 1.10 13.96
C GLU A 117 10.33 0.97 13.81
N LEU A 118 9.82 -0.25 13.65
CA LEU A 118 8.41 -0.48 13.37
C LEU A 118 7.64 -1.12 14.52
N VAL A 119 8.31 -1.36 15.59
CA VAL A 119 7.67 -1.95 16.78
C VAL A 119 6.84 -0.91 17.51
#